data_1797e235d9b756127aa83050da728b7c
#
_entry.id   1797e235d9b756127aa83050da728b7c
#
_cell.length_a   1.000
_cell.length_b   1.000
_cell.length_c   1.000
_cell.angle_alpha   90.00
_cell.angle_beta   90.00
_cell.angle_gamma   90.00
#
_symmetry.space_group_name_H-M   'P 1'
#
loop_
_entity.id
_entity.type
_entity.pdbx_description
1 polymer ?
#
loop_
_entity_poly.entity_id
_entity_poly.type
_entity_poly.pdbx_seq_one_letter_code
_entity_poly.pdbx_strand_id
1 'polypeptide(L)'
;MISTLIKAPRRTLRWLRRFRHRRGYGIHSPFAFGFVTGVVYEAGAFYAYAPLAQKWRGMLNGCPLRPKDLRLLLRLANFQHPARCWCVGYAADGAEAAWLKAGSSGTHYTTHAGGKADMIVANRNWPACAEALTDALAEGGMMVLTQVGGRQRRAWLKLLQHPKAQVAFDLYDFGIVFFRPELQRQHYVVNYL
;
A
#
# COMPACT_ATOMS: atom_id res chain seq x y z
N MET A 1 -15.06 17.84 16.13
CA MET A 1 -16.17 17.13 15.42
C MET A 1 -16.47 17.69 14.03
N ILE A 2 -16.29 18.94 13.69
CA ILE A 2 -16.62 19.55 12.37
C ILE A 2 -15.71 19.02 11.22
N SER A 3 -14.47 18.65 11.49
CA SER A 3 -13.52 18.14 10.46
C SER A 3 -13.89 16.80 9.83
N THR A 4 -14.68 15.98 10.51
CA THR A 4 -15.06 14.63 10.03
C THR A 4 -16.23 14.68 9.06
N LEU A 5 -17.16 15.62 9.26
CA LEU A 5 -18.35 15.81 8.42
C LEU A 5 -18.04 16.33 7.01
N ILE A 6 -16.96 17.14 6.86
CA ILE A 6 -16.56 17.69 5.55
C ILE A 6 -15.79 16.67 4.68
N LYS A 7 -15.21 15.63 5.29
CA LYS A 7 -14.46 14.60 4.55
C LYS A 7 -15.35 13.59 3.83
N ALA A 8 -16.52 13.30 4.36
CA ALA A 8 -17.45 12.32 3.79
C ALA A 8 -17.95 12.69 2.37
N PRO A 9 -18.47 13.89 2.10
CA PRO A 9 -18.98 14.23 0.76
C PRO A 9 -17.88 14.27 -0.31
N ARG A 10 -16.66 14.70 0.06
CA ARG A 10 -15.50 14.69 -0.86
C ARG A 10 -15.08 13.26 -1.23
N ARG A 11 -15.19 12.31 -0.30
CA ARG A 11 -14.83 10.91 -0.52
C ARG A 11 -15.85 10.23 -1.43
N THR A 12 -17.14 10.47 -1.22
CA THR A 12 -18.23 9.97 -2.06
C THR A 12 -18.11 10.47 -3.50
N LEU A 13 -17.85 11.77 -3.70
CA LEU A 13 -17.67 12.35 -5.03
C LEU A 13 -16.45 11.72 -5.75
N ARG A 14 -15.37 11.45 -5.04
CA ARG A 14 -14.20 10.78 -5.61
C ARG A 14 -14.46 9.33 -5.94
N TRP A 15 -15.23 8.61 -5.11
CA TRP A 15 -15.68 7.25 -5.40
C TRP A 15 -16.49 7.20 -6.69
N LEU A 16 -17.41 8.11 -6.90
CA LEU A 16 -18.19 8.24 -8.13
C LEU A 16 -17.31 8.51 -9.35
N ARG A 17 -16.34 9.43 -9.24
CA ARG A 17 -15.38 9.72 -10.33
C ARG A 17 -14.50 8.52 -10.68
N ARG A 18 -14.19 7.64 -9.71
CA ARG A 18 -13.38 6.44 -9.88
C ARG A 18 -14.22 5.17 -10.09
N PHE A 19 -15.54 5.31 -10.25
CA PHE A 19 -16.44 4.16 -10.35
C PHE A 19 -16.05 3.18 -11.46
N ARG A 20 -15.59 3.70 -12.59
CA ARG A 20 -15.12 2.90 -13.74
C ARG A 20 -13.81 2.13 -13.47
N HIS A 21 -13.07 2.47 -12.43
CA HIS A 21 -11.77 1.89 -12.09
C HIS A 21 -11.85 0.86 -10.95
N ARG A 22 -12.96 0.18 -10.81
CA ARG A 22 -13.13 -0.84 -9.77
C ARG A 22 -13.00 -2.25 -10.31
N ARG A 23 -12.55 -3.17 -9.45
CA ARG A 23 -12.49 -4.62 -9.72
C ARG A 23 -11.76 -4.99 -11.02
N GLY A 24 -10.73 -4.24 -11.40
CA GLY A 24 -9.94 -4.56 -12.59
C GLY A 24 -10.57 -4.19 -13.93
N TYR A 25 -11.71 -3.47 -13.95
CA TYR A 25 -12.32 -3.05 -15.21
C TYR A 25 -11.37 -2.18 -16.04
N GLY A 26 -11.17 -2.55 -17.31
CA GLY A 26 -10.25 -1.88 -18.23
C GLY A 26 -8.76 -2.19 -18.02
N ILE A 27 -8.42 -3.19 -17.20
CA ILE A 27 -7.04 -3.65 -17.02
C ILE A 27 -6.80 -4.85 -17.94
N HIS A 28 -5.91 -4.70 -18.92
CA HIS A 28 -5.58 -5.72 -19.90
C HIS A 28 -4.32 -6.52 -19.53
N SER A 29 -3.45 -5.98 -18.68
CA SER A 29 -2.25 -6.70 -18.21
C SER A 29 -2.66 -7.87 -17.29
N PRO A 30 -2.27 -9.13 -17.58
CA PRO A 30 -2.58 -10.27 -16.72
C PRO A 30 -2.05 -10.09 -15.31
N PHE A 31 -0.82 -9.57 -15.15
CA PHE A 31 -0.24 -9.25 -13.85
C PHE A 31 -1.10 -8.23 -13.09
N ALA A 32 -1.41 -7.10 -13.72
CA ALA A 32 -2.15 -6.03 -13.05
C ALA A 32 -3.60 -6.45 -12.73
N PHE A 33 -4.26 -7.20 -13.62
CA PHE A 33 -5.59 -7.75 -13.37
C PHE A 33 -5.58 -8.73 -12.19
N GLY A 34 -4.66 -9.70 -12.19
CA GLY A 34 -4.51 -10.67 -11.10
C GLY A 34 -4.20 -10.00 -9.75
N PHE A 35 -3.32 -8.99 -9.76
CA PHE A 35 -3.00 -8.22 -8.55
C PHE A 35 -4.22 -7.44 -8.01
N VAL A 36 -4.95 -6.76 -8.88
CA VAL A 36 -6.12 -5.98 -8.45
C VAL A 36 -7.24 -6.90 -7.94
N THR A 37 -7.54 -7.98 -8.65
CA THR A 37 -8.64 -8.89 -8.26
C THR A 37 -8.26 -9.81 -7.10
N GLY A 38 -7.07 -10.40 -7.11
CA GLY A 38 -6.64 -11.40 -6.14
C GLY A 38 -5.92 -10.84 -4.91
N VAL A 39 -5.51 -9.55 -4.92
CA VAL A 39 -4.85 -8.94 -3.76
C VAL A 39 -5.62 -7.72 -3.25
N VAL A 40 -5.87 -6.74 -4.12
CA VAL A 40 -6.52 -5.48 -3.70
C VAL A 40 -7.98 -5.71 -3.31
N TYR A 41 -8.71 -6.45 -4.13
CA TYR A 41 -10.14 -6.76 -3.91
C TYR A 41 -10.39 -8.16 -3.34
N GLU A 42 -9.35 -8.87 -2.90
CA GLU A 42 -9.52 -10.17 -2.25
C GLU A 42 -10.50 -10.07 -1.07
N ALA A 43 -11.56 -10.85 -1.16
CA ALA A 43 -12.65 -10.89 -0.18
C ALA A 43 -12.54 -12.09 0.78
N GLY A 44 -11.60 -13.02 0.53
CA GLY A 44 -11.37 -14.21 1.34
C GLY A 44 -11.08 -13.87 2.79
N ALA A 45 -11.59 -14.70 3.70
CA ALA A 45 -11.34 -14.57 5.11
C ALA A 45 -9.97 -15.17 5.47
N PHE A 46 -8.97 -14.33 5.65
CA PHE A 46 -7.70 -14.76 6.22
C PHE A 46 -7.87 -15.07 7.71
N TYR A 47 -7.34 -16.19 8.17
CA TYR A 47 -7.45 -16.62 9.57
C TYR A 47 -6.93 -15.60 10.59
N ALA A 48 -5.95 -14.76 10.19
CA ALA A 48 -5.39 -13.72 11.05
C ALA A 48 -6.29 -12.48 11.21
N TYR A 49 -7.34 -12.30 10.39
CA TYR A 49 -8.16 -11.09 10.45
C TYR A 49 -8.91 -10.92 11.75
N ALA A 50 -9.57 -11.97 12.25
CA ALA A 50 -10.35 -11.90 13.46
C ALA A 50 -9.49 -11.70 14.72
N PRO A 51 -8.42 -12.49 14.97
CA PRO A 51 -7.52 -12.28 16.11
C PRO A 51 -6.88 -10.89 16.12
N LEU A 52 -6.39 -10.43 14.98
CA LEU A 52 -5.77 -9.10 14.89
C LEU A 52 -6.78 -7.98 15.12
N ALA A 53 -7.98 -8.07 14.53
CA ALA A 53 -9.02 -7.08 14.75
C ALA A 53 -9.46 -7.03 16.22
N GLN A 54 -9.52 -8.17 16.90
CA GLN A 54 -9.83 -8.25 18.32
C GLN A 54 -8.71 -7.62 19.18
N LYS A 55 -7.45 -8.02 18.94
CA LYS A 55 -6.29 -7.50 19.67
C LYS A 55 -6.19 -5.98 19.59
N TRP A 56 -6.47 -5.40 18.43
CA TRP A 56 -6.35 -3.96 18.19
C TRP A 56 -7.66 -3.20 18.37
N ARG A 57 -8.75 -3.86 18.79
CA ARG A 57 -10.03 -3.19 19.08
C ARG A 57 -9.85 -2.15 20.19
N GLY A 58 -10.20 -0.90 19.88
CA GLY A 58 -10.01 0.23 20.81
C GLY A 58 -8.64 0.91 20.76
N MET A 59 -7.59 0.23 20.30
CA MET A 59 -6.25 0.81 20.14
C MET A 59 -6.08 1.53 18.80
N LEU A 60 -6.98 1.29 17.83
CA LEU A 60 -6.94 1.92 16.50
C LEU A 60 -7.31 3.40 16.50
N ASN A 61 -7.72 3.97 17.64
CA ASN A 61 -8.08 5.40 17.72
C ASN A 61 -6.93 6.36 17.39
N GLY A 62 -5.68 5.91 17.36
CA GLY A 62 -4.51 6.66 16.89
C GLY A 62 -3.95 6.17 15.55
N CYS A 63 -4.41 5.03 15.05
CA CYS A 63 -3.93 4.48 13.80
C CYS A 63 -4.52 5.26 12.61
N PRO A 64 -3.68 5.80 11.70
CA PRO A 64 -4.15 6.55 10.54
C PRO A 64 -4.80 5.66 9.48
N LEU A 65 -4.65 4.33 9.58
CA LEU A 65 -5.16 3.35 8.64
C LEU A 65 -6.49 2.77 9.11
N ARG A 66 -7.40 2.56 8.18
CA ARG A 66 -8.70 1.91 8.44
C ARG A 66 -8.52 0.39 8.54
N PRO A 67 -9.45 -0.35 9.16
CA PRO A 67 -9.38 -1.81 9.21
C PRO A 67 -9.18 -2.48 7.85
N LYS A 68 -9.81 -1.97 6.78
CA LYS A 68 -9.62 -2.50 5.44
C LYS A 68 -8.20 -2.26 4.90
N ASP A 69 -7.56 -1.15 5.31
CA ASP A 69 -6.22 -0.79 4.88
C ASP A 69 -5.18 -1.69 5.56
N LEU A 70 -5.40 -2.04 6.83
CA LEU A 70 -4.59 -3.02 7.57
C LEU A 70 -4.70 -4.43 6.95
N ARG A 71 -5.93 -4.84 6.57
CA ARG A 71 -6.13 -6.09 5.81
C ARG A 71 -5.39 -6.08 4.48
N LEU A 72 -5.34 -4.93 3.80
CA LEU A 72 -4.56 -4.79 2.57
C LEU A 72 -3.07 -4.96 2.83
N LEU A 73 -2.51 -4.39 3.90
CA LEU A 73 -1.10 -4.59 4.26
C LEU A 73 -0.76 -6.07 4.45
N LEU A 74 -1.61 -6.83 5.14
CA LEU A 74 -1.43 -8.28 5.29
C LEU A 74 -1.40 -8.97 3.93
N ARG A 75 -2.38 -8.69 3.04
CA ARG A 75 -2.45 -9.30 1.72
C ARG A 75 -1.25 -8.94 0.84
N LEU A 76 -0.77 -7.70 0.94
CA LEU A 76 0.43 -7.26 0.21
C LEU A 76 1.68 -7.99 0.68
N ALA A 77 1.87 -8.16 1.99
CA ALA A 77 2.96 -8.95 2.54
C ALA A 77 2.85 -10.44 2.13
N ASN A 78 1.63 -11.00 2.17
CA ASN A 78 1.36 -12.37 1.74
C ASN A 78 1.54 -12.56 0.22
N PHE A 79 1.33 -11.54 -0.59
CA PHE A 79 1.55 -11.60 -2.03
C PHE A 79 3.04 -11.50 -2.39
N GLN A 80 3.76 -10.59 -1.75
CA GLN A 80 5.16 -10.32 -2.06
C GLN A 80 6.12 -11.35 -1.45
N HIS A 81 5.77 -11.95 -0.30
CA HIS A 81 6.65 -12.84 0.48
C HIS A 81 8.08 -12.31 0.61
N PRO A 82 8.28 -11.05 1.06
CA PRO A 82 9.59 -10.45 1.03
C PRO A 82 10.53 -11.13 2.02
N ALA A 83 11.79 -11.34 1.65
CA ALA A 83 12.82 -11.75 2.62
C ALA A 83 13.08 -10.60 3.61
N ARG A 84 13.09 -9.35 3.10
CA ARG A 84 13.30 -8.14 3.91
C ARG A 84 12.26 -7.08 3.61
N CYS A 85 11.62 -6.56 4.67
CA CYS A 85 10.66 -5.46 4.59
C CYS A 85 11.12 -4.27 5.44
N TRP A 86 11.27 -3.10 4.80
CA TRP A 86 11.57 -1.86 5.50
C TRP A 86 10.29 -1.06 5.77
N CYS A 87 9.96 -0.89 7.06
CA CYS A 87 8.77 -0.18 7.54
C CYS A 87 9.15 1.25 7.96
N VAL A 88 8.92 2.23 7.10
CA VAL A 88 9.35 3.62 7.30
C VAL A 88 8.28 4.44 7.98
N GLY A 89 8.61 4.96 9.17
CA GLY A 89 7.72 5.81 9.95
C GLY A 89 6.59 5.06 10.66
N TYR A 90 6.74 3.76 10.87
CA TYR A 90 5.85 2.91 11.67
C TYR A 90 6.59 2.40 12.91
N ALA A 91 5.84 2.14 13.98
CA ALA A 91 6.38 1.49 15.17
C ALA A 91 6.56 -0.02 14.90
N ALA A 92 7.66 -0.59 15.41
CA ALA A 92 7.97 -2.01 15.22
C ALA A 92 6.94 -2.95 15.89
N ASP A 93 6.27 -2.47 16.91
CA ASP A 93 5.21 -3.14 17.68
C ASP A 93 3.80 -2.60 17.38
N GLY A 94 3.67 -1.71 16.38
CA GLY A 94 2.40 -1.11 15.98
C GLY A 94 1.44 -2.06 15.26
N ALA A 95 0.23 -1.59 15.06
CA ALA A 95 -0.81 -2.35 14.35
C ALA A 95 -0.35 -2.72 12.93
N GLU A 96 0.23 -1.77 12.20
CA GLU A 96 0.68 -1.96 10.84
C GLU A 96 1.73 -3.09 10.75
N ALA A 97 2.70 -3.08 11.66
CA ALA A 97 3.73 -4.12 11.73
C ALA A 97 3.13 -5.50 12.05
N ALA A 98 2.16 -5.57 12.96
CA ALA A 98 1.49 -6.82 13.31
C ALA A 98 0.72 -7.42 12.11
N TRP A 99 0.03 -6.58 11.32
CA TRP A 99 -0.70 -7.03 10.13
C TRP A 99 0.25 -7.46 9.01
N LEU A 100 1.37 -6.76 8.81
CA LEU A 100 2.41 -7.16 7.87
C LEU A 100 3.02 -8.52 8.24
N LYS A 101 3.41 -8.69 9.52
CA LYS A 101 3.98 -9.96 10.04
C LYS A 101 3.01 -11.14 9.89
N ALA A 102 1.72 -10.91 10.07
CA ALA A 102 0.71 -11.94 9.86
C ALA A 102 0.56 -12.35 8.38
N GLY A 103 0.89 -11.43 7.44
CA GLY A 103 0.89 -11.73 6.01
C GLY A 103 2.11 -12.52 5.55
N SER A 104 3.27 -12.33 6.19
CA SER A 104 4.51 -13.04 5.86
C SER A 104 5.39 -13.18 7.11
N SER A 105 5.26 -14.27 7.81
CA SER A 105 5.95 -14.52 9.10
C SER A 105 7.46 -14.75 8.96
N GLY A 106 7.91 -15.24 7.81
CA GLY A 106 9.33 -15.46 7.52
C GLY A 106 10.12 -14.21 7.12
N THR A 107 9.45 -13.06 7.03
CA THR A 107 10.07 -11.79 6.61
C THR A 107 10.86 -11.15 7.76
N HIS A 108 12.06 -10.66 7.45
CA HIS A 108 12.79 -9.78 8.35
C HIS A 108 12.27 -8.34 8.24
N TYR A 109 11.49 -7.90 9.25
CA TYR A 109 10.95 -6.55 9.33
C TYR A 109 11.90 -5.62 10.06
N THR A 110 12.22 -4.47 9.48
CA THR A 110 13.07 -3.44 10.07
C THR A 110 12.45 -2.05 9.95
N THR A 111 12.69 -1.19 10.92
CA THR A 111 12.32 0.24 10.88
C THR A 111 13.50 1.13 10.47
N HIS A 112 14.70 0.55 10.34
CA HIS A 112 15.91 1.27 10.00
C HIS A 112 16.35 0.95 8.57
N ALA A 113 16.88 1.95 7.90
CA ALA A 113 17.52 1.78 6.60
C ALA A 113 18.75 0.88 6.74
N GLY A 114 18.93 -0.05 5.83
CA GLY A 114 20.09 -0.93 5.85
C GLY A 114 20.06 -1.92 4.68
N GLY A 115 20.73 -1.58 3.56
CA GLY A 115 20.76 -2.41 2.36
C GLY A 115 19.45 -2.44 1.58
N LYS A 116 19.37 -3.36 0.62
CA LYS A 116 18.19 -3.53 -0.23
C LYS A 116 17.05 -4.21 0.53
N ALA A 117 15.83 -3.84 0.18
CA ALA A 117 14.61 -4.44 0.70
C ALA A 117 13.70 -4.90 -0.46
N ASP A 118 13.08 -6.07 -0.32
CA ASP A 118 12.15 -6.60 -1.32
C ASP A 118 10.77 -5.95 -1.21
N MET A 119 10.48 -5.40 -0.03
CA MET A 119 9.29 -4.63 0.23
C MET A 119 9.62 -3.41 1.07
N ILE A 120 9.05 -2.27 0.71
CA ILE A 120 9.09 -1.05 1.51
C ILE A 120 7.66 -0.61 1.79
N VAL A 121 7.35 -0.35 3.06
CA VAL A 121 6.06 0.23 3.47
C VAL A 121 6.35 1.54 4.17
N ALA A 122 5.89 2.66 3.60
CA ALA A 122 6.17 3.98 4.13
C ALA A 122 4.90 4.76 4.47
N ASN A 123 4.92 5.45 5.61
CA ASN A 123 3.82 6.27 6.06
C ASN A 123 3.72 7.59 5.26
N ARG A 124 2.78 8.46 5.64
CA ARG A 124 2.50 9.74 4.95
C ARG A 124 3.69 10.70 4.79
N ASN A 125 4.78 10.49 5.52
CA ASN A 125 5.98 11.34 5.45
C ASN A 125 6.99 10.87 4.39
N TRP A 126 6.65 9.82 3.63
CA TRP A 126 7.48 9.23 2.59
C TRP A 126 8.08 10.23 1.57
N PRO A 127 7.43 11.37 1.21
CA PRO A 127 8.03 12.29 0.24
C PRO A 127 9.37 12.87 0.66
N ALA A 128 9.63 12.98 1.97
CA ALA A 128 10.89 13.50 2.50
C ALA A 128 12.07 12.54 2.27
N CYS A 129 11.80 11.24 2.05
CA CYS A 129 12.82 10.21 1.84
C CYS A 129 12.64 9.43 0.53
N ALA A 130 11.89 9.99 -0.44
CA ALA A 130 11.51 9.28 -1.66
C ALA A 130 12.71 8.72 -2.45
N GLU A 131 13.83 9.44 -2.54
CA GLU A 131 15.05 8.98 -3.20
C GLU A 131 15.66 7.79 -2.45
N ALA A 132 15.82 7.90 -1.14
CA ALA A 132 16.32 6.80 -0.31
C ALA A 132 15.44 5.54 -0.42
N LEU A 133 14.11 5.69 -0.52
CA LEU A 133 13.19 4.57 -0.73
C LEU A 133 13.40 3.90 -2.10
N THR A 134 13.56 4.70 -3.16
CA THR A 134 13.80 4.17 -4.49
C THR A 134 15.15 3.49 -4.62
N ASP A 135 16.16 4.01 -3.94
CA ASP A 135 17.51 3.42 -3.92
C ASP A 135 17.55 2.14 -3.09
N ALA A 136 16.80 2.07 -1.98
CA ALA A 136 16.76 0.90 -1.11
C ALA A 136 15.89 -0.25 -1.66
N LEU A 137 14.95 0.02 -2.56
CA LEU A 137 14.11 -1.04 -3.13
C LEU A 137 14.92 -1.93 -4.07
N ALA A 138 14.84 -3.25 -3.84
CA ALA A 138 15.47 -4.24 -4.70
C ALA A 138 14.72 -4.34 -6.05
N GLU A 139 15.39 -4.89 -7.05
CA GLU A 139 14.76 -5.33 -8.29
C GLU A 139 13.74 -6.46 -7.99
N GLY A 140 12.60 -6.45 -8.64
CA GLY A 140 11.47 -7.32 -8.29
C GLY A 140 10.68 -6.87 -7.06
N GLY A 141 11.14 -5.81 -6.39
CA GLY A 141 10.55 -5.31 -5.14
C GLY A 141 9.24 -4.55 -5.32
N MET A 142 8.54 -4.40 -4.20
CA MET A 142 7.28 -3.66 -4.09
C MET A 142 7.39 -2.54 -3.05
N MET A 143 7.03 -1.32 -3.45
CA MET A 143 6.91 -0.17 -2.55
C MET A 143 5.43 0.14 -2.29
N VAL A 144 5.06 0.28 -1.03
CA VAL A 144 3.71 0.62 -0.56
C VAL A 144 3.78 1.96 0.18
N LEU A 145 3.13 2.96 -0.36
CA LEU A 145 3.10 4.32 0.17
C LEU A 145 1.71 4.65 0.67
N THR A 146 1.58 5.03 1.92
CA THR A 146 0.29 5.48 2.43
C THR A 146 0.10 6.98 2.17
N GLN A 147 -1.14 7.38 1.85
CA GLN A 147 -1.53 8.76 1.58
C GLN A 147 -0.80 9.38 0.37
N VAL A 148 -1.03 8.85 -0.81
CA VAL A 148 -0.51 9.41 -2.08
C VAL A 148 -1.38 10.53 -2.66
N GLY A 149 -2.54 10.77 -2.05
CA GLY A 149 -3.44 11.88 -2.41
C GLY A 149 -3.15 13.18 -1.64
N GLY A 150 -3.91 14.23 -1.95
CA GLY A 150 -3.80 15.52 -1.26
C GLY A 150 -2.42 16.17 -1.42
N ARG A 151 -1.77 16.48 -0.28
CA ARG A 151 -0.46 17.15 -0.26
C ARG A 151 0.65 16.31 -0.90
N GLN A 152 0.57 14.98 -0.82
CA GLN A 152 1.56 14.05 -1.37
C GLN A 152 1.40 13.80 -2.87
N ARG A 153 0.30 14.30 -3.48
CA ARG A 153 -0.01 14.03 -4.89
C ARG A 153 1.11 14.40 -5.86
N ARG A 154 1.75 15.55 -5.64
CA ARG A 154 2.86 16.02 -6.51
C ARG A 154 4.07 15.08 -6.40
N ALA A 155 4.43 14.67 -5.20
CA ALA A 155 5.53 13.73 -4.97
C ALA A 155 5.22 12.35 -5.58
N TRP A 156 3.95 11.88 -5.44
CA TRP A 156 3.51 10.64 -6.09
C TRP A 156 3.67 10.69 -7.60
N LEU A 157 3.21 11.75 -8.25
CA LEU A 157 3.35 11.90 -9.70
C LEU A 157 4.82 11.97 -10.13
N LYS A 158 5.70 12.60 -9.32
CA LYS A 158 7.16 12.60 -9.56
C LYS A 158 7.73 11.19 -9.46
N LEU A 159 7.35 10.41 -8.43
CA LEU A 159 7.79 9.03 -8.25
C LEU A 159 7.40 8.13 -9.43
N LEU A 160 6.21 8.33 -10.00
CA LEU A 160 5.76 7.59 -11.18
C LEU A 160 6.64 7.83 -12.43
N GLN A 161 7.40 8.92 -12.46
CA GLN A 161 8.37 9.20 -13.55
C GLN A 161 9.71 8.50 -13.33
N HIS A 162 9.94 7.90 -12.16
CA HIS A 162 11.20 7.21 -11.88
C HIS A 162 11.41 6.05 -12.87
N PRO A 163 12.62 5.88 -13.46
CA PRO A 163 12.86 4.86 -14.49
C PRO A 163 12.53 3.42 -14.07
N LYS A 164 12.75 3.09 -12.79
CA LYS A 164 12.50 1.76 -12.24
C LYS A 164 11.02 1.54 -11.84
N ALA A 165 10.15 2.55 -11.88
CA ALA A 165 8.74 2.41 -11.54
C ALA A 165 7.98 1.84 -12.75
N GLN A 166 7.96 0.51 -12.91
CA GLN A 166 7.31 -0.15 -14.05
C GLN A 166 5.80 -0.19 -13.90
N VAL A 167 5.30 -0.80 -12.84
CA VAL A 167 3.86 -0.92 -12.65
C VAL A 167 3.46 -0.22 -11.36
N ALA A 168 2.48 0.68 -11.46
CA ALA A 168 1.99 1.42 -10.31
C ALA A 168 0.47 1.40 -10.20
N PHE A 169 -0.03 1.34 -8.96
CA PHE A 169 -1.45 1.37 -8.63
C PHE A 169 -1.75 2.53 -7.70
N ASP A 170 -2.59 3.45 -8.15
CA ASP A 170 -3.13 4.56 -7.36
C ASP A 170 -4.48 4.14 -6.76
N LEU A 171 -4.48 3.72 -5.49
CA LEU A 171 -5.67 3.34 -4.75
C LEU A 171 -6.29 4.50 -3.97
N TYR A 172 -5.86 5.71 -4.23
CA TYR A 172 -6.22 6.95 -3.58
C TYR A 172 -5.55 7.19 -2.21
N ASP A 173 -5.75 6.30 -1.24
CA ASP A 173 -5.08 6.37 0.06
C ASP A 173 -3.73 5.64 0.04
N PHE A 174 -3.55 4.70 -0.87
CA PHE A 174 -2.31 3.96 -1.11
C PHE A 174 -1.79 4.19 -2.52
N GLY A 175 -0.47 4.28 -2.65
CA GLY A 175 0.26 4.07 -3.89
C GLY A 175 1.08 2.80 -3.76
N ILE A 176 0.98 1.91 -4.74
CA ILE A 176 1.77 0.69 -4.79
C ILE A 176 2.58 0.74 -6.08
N VAL A 177 3.90 0.54 -5.97
CA VAL A 177 4.82 0.58 -7.12
C VAL A 177 5.66 -0.68 -7.12
N PHE A 178 5.77 -1.31 -8.28
CA PHE A 178 6.62 -2.46 -8.53
C PHE A 178 7.84 -2.07 -9.36
N PHE A 179 9.02 -2.48 -8.90
CA PHE A 179 10.28 -2.35 -9.61
C PHE A 179 10.61 -3.68 -10.31
N ARG A 180 9.81 -4.03 -11.31
CA ARG A 180 9.90 -5.27 -12.07
C ARG A 180 10.24 -4.96 -13.52
N PRO A 181 11.52 -5.03 -13.94
CA PRO A 181 11.97 -4.64 -15.27
C PRO A 181 11.35 -5.48 -16.39
N GLU A 182 10.91 -6.71 -16.09
CA GLU A 182 10.23 -7.60 -17.03
C GLU A 182 8.81 -7.14 -17.40
N LEU A 183 8.23 -6.20 -16.62
CA LEU A 183 6.89 -5.70 -16.87
C LEU A 183 6.94 -4.39 -17.67
N GLN A 184 5.97 -4.22 -18.56
CA GLN A 184 5.78 -2.96 -19.27
C GLN A 184 5.34 -1.86 -18.30
N ARG A 185 5.86 -0.65 -18.52
CA ARG A 185 5.51 0.51 -17.69
C ARG A 185 4.05 0.88 -17.84
N GLN A 186 3.30 0.78 -16.75
CA GLN A 186 1.87 1.07 -16.72
C GLN A 186 1.43 1.62 -15.36
N HIS A 187 0.51 2.59 -15.39
CA HIS A 187 -0.05 3.19 -14.19
C HIS A 187 -1.56 2.99 -14.17
N TYR A 188 -2.06 2.41 -13.09
CA TYR A 188 -3.47 2.10 -12.91
C TYR A 188 -4.08 2.93 -11.80
N VAL A 189 -5.23 3.54 -12.07
CA VAL A 189 -6.08 4.12 -11.03
C VAL A 189 -7.07 3.06 -10.61
N VAL A 190 -7.15 2.76 -9.31
CA VAL A 190 -8.05 1.74 -8.76
C VAL A 190 -8.94 2.36 -7.70
N ASN A 191 -10.24 2.09 -7.75
CA ASN A 191 -11.21 2.60 -6.79
C ASN A 191 -11.23 1.74 -5.52
N TYR A 192 -10.37 2.02 -4.57
CA TYR A 192 -10.27 1.34 -3.27
C TYR A 192 -10.72 2.23 -2.10
N LEU A 193 -11.74 3.06 -2.29
CA LEU A 193 -12.25 4.03 -1.32
C LEU A 193 -13.18 3.43 -0.26
#